data_a59806999d9faead6c38161e2293f382
#
_entry.id   a59806999d9faead6c38161e2293f382
#
_cell.length_a   1.000
_cell.length_b   1.000
_cell.length_c   1.000
_cell.angle_alpha   90.00
_cell.angle_beta   90.00
_cell.angle_gamma   90.00
#
_symmetry.space_group_name_H-M   'P 1'
#
loop_
_entity.id
_entity.type
_entity.pdbx_description
1 polymer ?
#
loop_
_entity_poly.entity_id
_entity_poly.type
_entity_poly.pdbx_seq_one_letter_code
_entity_poly.pdbx_strand_id
1 'polypeptide(L)'
;NYKSVTSEDFIQMLVEKGCRYALYFHYMPVGNAASVDLLLNPEQRIYVKNRVREIRNMEHGPGIFTMDFQNDGEFVGGCIAGGRNYFHINANGDAEPCVFIHYSGANIRENTLLECLKQPLFMAYRDNQPFNNNQLRPCPMLENPEILQRIVKETGAKSTDLQSPETVEHLCAKCHEYADKWAPEADKLWNESTHMEHAYENYKPKEQKNC
;
A
#
# COMPACT_ATOMS: atom_id res chain seq x y z
N ASN A 1 16.84 4.49 10.14
CA ASN A 1 17.53 3.96 8.93
C ASN A 1 17.11 4.63 7.61
N TYR A 2 16.00 5.42 7.58
CA TYR A 2 15.48 6.02 6.34
C TYR A 2 16.53 6.87 5.58
N LYS A 3 17.40 7.62 6.30
CA LYS A 3 18.50 8.36 5.68
C LYS A 3 19.59 7.46 5.11
N SER A 4 19.90 6.36 5.81
CA SER A 4 20.97 5.45 5.37
C SER A 4 20.59 4.70 4.08
N VAL A 5 19.34 4.19 3.99
CA VAL A 5 18.89 3.43 2.82
C VAL A 5 18.58 4.31 1.58
N THR A 6 18.60 5.64 1.76
CA THR A 6 18.42 6.60 0.66
C THR A 6 19.68 7.45 0.42
N SER A 7 20.80 7.11 1.09
CA SER A 7 22.07 7.83 0.91
C SER A 7 22.69 7.51 -0.46
N GLU A 8 23.53 8.41 -0.93
CA GLU A 8 24.31 8.23 -2.17
C GLU A 8 25.15 6.95 -2.13
N ASP A 9 25.88 6.74 -1.04
CA ASP A 9 26.74 5.57 -0.86
C ASP A 9 25.95 4.26 -0.94
N PHE A 10 24.74 4.22 -0.34
CA PHE A 10 23.89 3.04 -0.40
C PHE A 10 23.38 2.78 -1.83
N ILE A 11 22.95 3.82 -2.52
CA ILE A 11 22.48 3.71 -3.91
C ILE A 11 23.61 3.28 -4.82
N GLN A 12 24.81 3.89 -4.68
CA GLN A 12 25.99 3.52 -5.46
C GLN A 12 26.35 2.05 -5.23
N MET A 13 26.34 1.59 -3.98
CA MET A 13 26.59 0.17 -3.64
C MET A 13 25.59 -0.76 -4.32
N LEU A 14 24.29 -0.41 -4.37
CA LEU A 14 23.28 -1.20 -5.06
C LEU A 14 23.58 -1.30 -6.57
N VAL A 15 23.94 -0.19 -7.20
CA VAL A 15 24.29 -0.11 -8.61
C VAL A 15 25.51 -0.98 -8.91
N GLU A 16 26.56 -0.91 -8.10
CA GLU A 16 27.78 -1.72 -8.20
C GLU A 16 27.48 -3.23 -8.05
N LYS A 17 26.49 -3.58 -7.23
CA LYS A 17 25.99 -4.96 -7.12
C LYS A 17 25.08 -5.39 -8.27
N GLY A 18 24.85 -4.53 -9.24
CA GLY A 18 24.06 -4.84 -10.43
C GLY A 18 22.54 -4.66 -10.24
N CYS A 19 22.09 -4.05 -9.16
CA CYS A 19 20.67 -3.72 -8.98
C CYS A 19 20.22 -2.70 -10.03
N ARG A 20 19.05 -2.92 -10.63
CA ARG A 20 18.46 -2.04 -11.64
C ARG A 20 17.23 -1.31 -11.15
N TYR A 21 16.62 -1.79 -10.09
CA TYR A 21 15.50 -1.12 -9.41
C TYR A 21 15.55 -1.39 -7.91
N ALA A 22 14.97 -0.48 -7.14
CA ALA A 22 14.78 -0.61 -5.70
C ALA A 22 13.35 -0.18 -5.32
N LEU A 23 12.69 -1.00 -4.54
CA LEU A 23 11.35 -0.75 -3.98
C LEU A 23 11.53 -0.37 -2.52
N TYR A 24 11.05 0.83 -2.18
CA TYR A 24 10.99 1.29 -0.80
C TYR A 24 9.62 0.98 -0.23
N PHE A 25 9.60 0.22 0.85
CA PHE A 25 8.42 -0.02 1.67
C PHE A 25 8.61 0.66 3.02
N HIS A 26 7.63 1.44 3.43
CA HIS A 26 7.57 1.94 4.79
C HIS A 26 7.22 0.80 5.74
N TYR A 27 7.65 0.91 6.99
CA TYR A 27 7.26 -0.05 8.00
C TYR A 27 5.74 -0.06 8.16
N MET A 28 5.18 -1.25 8.27
CA MET A 28 3.75 -1.50 8.45
C MET A 28 3.53 -2.22 9.78
N PRO A 29 2.64 -1.75 10.67
CA PRO A 29 2.50 -2.26 12.03
C PRO A 29 1.64 -3.53 12.08
N VAL A 30 2.05 -4.58 11.35
CA VAL A 30 1.34 -5.85 11.22
C VAL A 30 1.71 -6.80 12.35
N GLY A 31 0.69 -7.47 12.92
CA GLY A 31 0.86 -8.41 14.04
C GLY A 31 0.66 -7.77 15.41
N ASN A 32 0.21 -8.58 16.37
CA ASN A 32 -0.16 -8.13 17.72
C ASN A 32 0.97 -7.41 18.47
N ALA A 33 2.23 -7.77 18.23
CA ALA A 33 3.40 -7.20 18.90
C ALA A 33 4.11 -6.10 18.09
N ALA A 34 3.50 -5.63 17.00
CA ALA A 34 4.11 -4.60 16.15
C ALA A 34 4.26 -3.27 16.90
N SER A 35 5.47 -2.68 16.85
CA SER A 35 5.75 -1.39 17.48
C SER A 35 5.33 -0.24 16.57
N VAL A 36 4.45 0.62 17.06
CA VAL A 36 4.05 1.85 16.34
C VAL A 36 5.15 2.92 16.30
N ASP A 37 6.15 2.83 17.19
CA ASP A 37 7.29 3.75 17.22
C ASP A 37 8.21 3.64 16.00
N LEU A 38 8.07 2.57 15.22
CA LEU A 38 8.81 2.35 13.97
C LEU A 38 8.13 2.98 12.76
N LEU A 39 6.91 3.48 12.90
CA LEU A 39 6.23 4.23 11.85
C LEU A 39 7.00 5.54 11.57
N LEU A 40 7.09 5.88 10.29
CA LEU A 40 7.68 7.16 9.90
C LEU A 40 6.78 8.30 10.36
N ASN A 41 7.37 9.34 10.97
CA ASN A 41 6.64 10.58 11.15
C ASN A 41 6.49 11.34 9.81
N PRO A 42 5.63 12.39 9.74
CA PRO A 42 5.40 13.11 8.49
C PRO A 42 6.67 13.66 7.82
N GLU A 43 7.60 14.26 8.59
CA GLU A 43 8.85 14.80 8.07
C GLU A 43 9.73 13.71 7.46
N GLN A 44 9.82 12.55 8.11
CA GLN A 44 10.57 11.40 7.61
C GLN A 44 9.95 10.86 6.33
N ARG A 45 8.62 10.78 6.27
CA ARG A 45 7.89 10.33 5.08
C ARG A 45 8.09 11.29 3.90
N ILE A 46 7.99 12.60 4.13
CA ILE A 46 8.25 13.62 3.12
C ILE A 46 9.69 13.52 2.62
N TYR A 47 10.64 13.35 3.53
CA TYR A 47 12.04 13.17 3.15
C TYR A 47 12.23 11.97 2.22
N VAL A 48 11.69 10.79 2.57
CA VAL A 48 11.80 9.58 1.73
C VAL A 48 11.15 9.81 0.37
N LYS A 49 9.92 10.35 0.34
CA LYS A 49 9.20 10.70 -0.90
C LYS A 49 10.07 11.56 -1.83
N ASN A 50 10.62 12.64 -1.32
CA ASN A 50 11.41 13.58 -2.11
C ASN A 50 12.71 12.92 -2.59
N ARG A 51 13.40 12.22 -1.70
CA ARG A 51 14.68 11.60 -2.02
C ARG A 51 14.55 10.47 -3.04
N VAL A 52 13.53 9.62 -2.93
CA VAL A 52 13.27 8.55 -3.90
C VAL A 52 12.94 9.13 -5.29
N ARG A 53 12.15 10.20 -5.33
CA ARG A 53 11.85 10.90 -6.60
C ARG A 53 13.06 11.60 -7.19
N GLU A 54 13.90 12.21 -6.36
CA GLU A 54 15.16 12.80 -6.77
C GLU A 54 16.06 11.77 -7.45
N ILE A 55 16.32 10.64 -6.80
CA ILE A 55 17.14 9.54 -7.36
C ILE A 55 16.56 9.05 -8.68
N ARG A 56 15.26 8.86 -8.77
CA ARG A 56 14.56 8.38 -9.98
C ARG A 56 14.64 9.35 -11.15
N ASN A 57 14.57 10.66 -10.87
CA ASN A 57 14.47 11.72 -11.87
C ASN A 57 15.82 12.34 -12.26
N MET A 58 16.94 11.85 -11.74
CA MET A 58 18.25 12.33 -12.14
C MET A 58 18.50 12.03 -13.61
N GLU A 59 18.67 13.06 -14.43
CA GLU A 59 18.96 12.96 -15.87
C GLU A 59 20.23 12.14 -16.18
N HIS A 60 21.18 12.19 -15.25
CA HIS A 60 22.39 11.40 -15.25
C HIS A 60 22.53 10.60 -13.94
N GLY A 61 21.41 10.06 -13.47
CA GLY A 61 21.34 9.35 -12.21
C GLY A 61 22.15 8.07 -12.18
N PRO A 62 22.23 7.43 -11.02
CA PRO A 62 23.10 6.27 -10.79
C PRO A 62 22.71 5.02 -11.61
N GLY A 63 21.70 5.09 -12.47
CA GLY A 63 21.30 3.96 -13.32
C GLY A 63 20.43 2.93 -12.60
N ILE A 64 19.77 3.34 -11.53
CA ILE A 64 18.79 2.54 -10.77
C ILE A 64 17.44 3.22 -10.75
N PHE A 65 16.37 2.48 -11.05
CA PHE A 65 15.00 2.97 -10.92
C PHE A 65 14.51 2.74 -9.48
N THR A 66 13.99 3.80 -8.84
CA THR A 66 13.50 3.73 -7.47
C THR A 66 11.99 3.96 -7.40
N MET A 67 11.30 3.19 -6.58
CA MET A 67 9.86 3.33 -6.31
C MET A 67 9.60 3.43 -4.81
N ASP A 68 8.68 4.30 -4.42
CA ASP A 68 8.18 4.43 -3.05
C ASP A 68 6.74 3.93 -3.00
N PHE A 69 6.56 2.72 -2.50
CA PHE A 69 5.28 2.02 -2.56
C PHE A 69 4.11 2.83 -1.93
N GLN A 70 4.38 3.55 -0.84
CA GLN A 70 3.37 4.34 -0.14
C GLN A 70 3.16 5.75 -0.72
N ASN A 71 4.14 6.32 -1.41
CA ASN A 71 4.07 7.70 -1.91
C ASN A 71 3.88 7.81 -3.43
N ASP A 72 3.96 6.70 -4.16
CA ASP A 72 3.79 6.66 -5.62
C ASP A 72 2.36 6.33 -6.07
N GLY A 73 1.38 6.43 -5.16
CA GLY A 73 -0.03 6.13 -5.46
C GLY A 73 -0.60 6.92 -6.64
N GLU A 74 -0.18 8.18 -6.83
CA GLU A 74 -0.62 9.02 -7.95
C GLU A 74 -0.25 8.44 -9.33
N PHE A 75 0.89 7.74 -9.45
CA PHE A 75 1.35 7.17 -10.71
C PHE A 75 0.63 5.87 -11.08
N VAL A 76 -0.01 5.23 -10.11
CA VAL A 76 -0.69 3.94 -10.29
C VAL A 76 -2.19 4.00 -9.97
N GLY A 77 -2.72 5.20 -9.68
CA GLY A 77 -4.13 5.42 -9.38
C GLY A 77 -4.55 4.84 -8.03
N GLY A 78 -3.72 4.96 -7.01
CA GLY A 78 -4.01 4.54 -5.63
C GLY A 78 -3.52 3.14 -5.29
N CYS A 79 -4.15 2.52 -4.29
CA CYS A 79 -3.79 1.17 -3.85
C CYS A 79 -3.95 0.14 -4.97
N ILE A 80 -2.92 -0.66 -5.21
CA ILE A 80 -2.90 -1.70 -6.25
C ILE A 80 -3.35 -3.08 -5.76
N ALA A 81 -3.62 -3.22 -4.47
CA ALA A 81 -3.94 -4.46 -3.78
C ALA A 81 -5.39 -4.96 -4.03
N GLY A 82 -5.75 -6.08 -3.40
CA GLY A 82 -7.08 -6.66 -3.45
C GLY A 82 -7.47 -7.20 -4.82
N GLY A 83 -6.50 -7.68 -5.61
CA GLY A 83 -6.71 -8.24 -6.93
C GLY A 83 -6.82 -7.21 -8.05
N ARG A 84 -6.60 -5.91 -7.79
CA ARG A 84 -6.60 -4.90 -8.84
C ARG A 84 -5.40 -5.07 -9.79
N ASN A 85 -4.18 -5.05 -9.26
CA ASN A 85 -2.94 -5.29 -9.98
C ASN A 85 -2.15 -6.45 -9.39
N TYR A 86 -2.32 -6.73 -8.10
CA TYR A 86 -1.78 -7.90 -7.43
C TYR A 86 -2.61 -8.28 -6.20
N PHE A 87 -2.37 -9.47 -5.69
CA PHE A 87 -2.76 -9.93 -4.36
C PHE A 87 -1.68 -10.87 -3.83
N HIS A 88 -1.73 -11.19 -2.56
CA HIS A 88 -0.77 -12.08 -1.91
C HIS A 88 -1.38 -13.45 -1.68
N ILE A 89 -0.59 -14.50 -1.84
CA ILE A 89 -0.93 -15.86 -1.40
C ILE A 89 0.09 -16.22 -0.34
N ASN A 90 -0.38 -16.42 0.90
CA ASN A 90 0.48 -16.77 1.99
C ASN A 90 0.89 -18.25 1.96
N ALA A 91 1.77 -18.67 2.89
CA ALA A 91 2.28 -20.04 2.96
C ALA A 91 1.18 -21.09 3.22
N ASN A 92 0.05 -20.70 3.80
CA ASN A 92 -1.09 -21.58 4.05
C ASN A 92 -2.02 -21.71 2.84
N GLY A 93 -1.83 -20.87 1.83
CA GLY A 93 -2.65 -20.80 0.62
C GLY A 93 -3.78 -19.77 0.68
N ASP A 94 -3.87 -18.95 1.72
CA ASP A 94 -4.90 -17.93 1.83
C ASP A 94 -4.63 -16.79 0.86
N ALA A 95 -5.68 -16.34 0.15
CA ALA A 95 -5.62 -15.22 -0.78
C ALA A 95 -5.88 -13.92 -0.03
N GLU A 96 -4.83 -13.18 0.27
CA GLU A 96 -4.82 -11.93 1.02
C GLU A 96 -4.80 -10.72 0.09
N PRO A 97 -5.40 -9.56 0.46
CA PRO A 97 -5.36 -8.35 -0.37
C PRO A 97 -3.95 -7.89 -0.71
N CYS A 98 -3.05 -7.91 0.27
CA CYS A 98 -1.63 -7.61 0.10
C CYS A 98 -0.82 -8.29 1.20
N VAL A 99 0.50 -8.28 1.06
CA VAL A 99 1.44 -8.88 2.02
C VAL A 99 1.36 -8.30 3.46
N PHE A 100 0.74 -7.13 3.62
CA PHE A 100 0.59 -6.46 4.91
C PHE A 100 -0.82 -6.61 5.52
N ILE A 101 -1.77 -7.21 4.82
CA ILE A 101 -3.16 -7.32 5.27
C ILE A 101 -3.54 -8.80 5.35
N HIS A 102 -3.39 -9.35 6.54
CA HIS A 102 -3.52 -10.75 6.85
C HIS A 102 -4.98 -11.12 7.16
N TYR A 103 -5.87 -10.88 6.19
CA TYR A 103 -7.28 -11.28 6.22
C TYR A 103 -7.67 -11.91 4.90
N SER A 104 -8.47 -12.97 4.96
CA SER A 104 -8.97 -13.64 3.77
C SER A 104 -10.32 -14.31 4.04
N GLY A 105 -11.06 -14.54 2.95
CA GLY A 105 -12.24 -15.39 2.90
C GLY A 105 -12.10 -16.55 1.90
N ALA A 106 -10.90 -16.73 1.28
CA ALA A 106 -10.67 -17.76 0.27
C ALA A 106 -9.25 -18.32 0.33
N ASN A 107 -9.10 -19.61 0.03
CA ASN A 107 -7.83 -20.33 0.01
C ASN A 107 -7.66 -21.05 -1.33
N ILE A 108 -6.47 -20.96 -1.94
CA ILE A 108 -6.19 -21.56 -3.26
C ILE A 108 -6.19 -23.09 -3.27
N ARG A 109 -6.18 -23.74 -2.11
CA ARG A 109 -6.31 -25.20 -2.00
C ARG A 109 -7.77 -25.67 -2.15
N GLU A 110 -8.73 -24.76 -1.96
CA GLU A 110 -10.17 -25.01 -1.96
C GLU A 110 -10.89 -24.27 -3.09
N ASN A 111 -10.27 -23.20 -3.60
CA ASN A 111 -10.85 -22.31 -4.59
C ASN A 111 -9.92 -22.17 -5.80
N THR A 112 -10.48 -21.98 -6.96
CA THR A 112 -9.73 -21.56 -8.15
C THR A 112 -9.21 -20.12 -7.96
N LEU A 113 -8.19 -19.75 -8.72
CA LEU A 113 -7.63 -18.39 -8.69
C LEU A 113 -8.70 -17.32 -9.00
N LEU A 114 -9.63 -17.63 -9.91
CA LEU A 114 -10.71 -16.72 -10.26
C LEU A 114 -11.73 -16.57 -9.12
N GLU A 115 -12.03 -17.64 -8.38
CA GLU A 115 -12.87 -17.57 -7.18
C GLU A 115 -12.19 -16.77 -6.07
N CYS A 116 -10.88 -16.95 -5.86
CA CYS A 116 -10.11 -16.12 -4.94
C CYS A 116 -10.19 -14.63 -5.30
N LEU A 117 -10.08 -14.29 -6.58
CA LEU A 117 -10.20 -12.90 -7.06
C LEU A 117 -11.62 -12.34 -6.89
N LYS A 118 -12.63 -13.20 -6.79
CA LYS A 118 -14.04 -12.81 -6.59
C LYS A 118 -14.52 -12.94 -5.15
N GLN A 119 -13.62 -13.24 -4.21
CA GLN A 119 -14.01 -13.31 -2.80
C GLN A 119 -14.59 -11.99 -2.30
N PRO A 120 -15.50 -11.99 -1.33
CA PRO A 120 -16.17 -10.79 -0.84
C PRO A 120 -15.20 -9.67 -0.45
N LEU A 121 -14.08 -10.00 0.20
CA LEU A 121 -13.06 -9.02 0.61
C LEU A 121 -12.45 -8.28 -0.60
N PHE A 122 -12.09 -9.00 -1.68
CA PHE A 122 -11.53 -8.39 -2.87
C PHE A 122 -12.56 -7.58 -3.65
N MET A 123 -13.81 -8.03 -3.67
CA MET A 123 -14.91 -7.26 -4.26
C MET A 123 -15.13 -5.95 -3.48
N ALA A 124 -15.09 -5.99 -2.14
CA ALA A 124 -15.16 -4.79 -1.32
C ALA A 124 -13.96 -3.84 -1.56
N TYR A 125 -12.76 -4.37 -1.76
CA TYR A 125 -11.60 -3.56 -2.19
C TYR A 125 -11.88 -2.85 -3.51
N ARG A 126 -12.34 -3.57 -4.52
CA ARG A 126 -12.66 -3.02 -5.84
C ARG A 126 -13.72 -1.92 -5.77
N ASP A 127 -14.78 -2.16 -5.01
CA ASP A 127 -15.94 -1.27 -4.94
C ASP A 127 -15.67 -0.01 -4.10
N ASN A 128 -14.65 -0.04 -3.23
CA ASN A 128 -14.24 1.09 -2.40
C ASN A 128 -12.95 1.80 -2.89
N GLN A 129 -12.30 1.29 -3.92
CA GLN A 129 -11.15 1.99 -4.51
C GLN A 129 -11.62 3.13 -5.43
N PRO A 130 -10.93 4.25 -5.41
CA PRO A 130 -9.81 4.59 -4.54
C PRO A 130 -10.27 4.86 -3.10
N PHE A 131 -9.52 4.36 -2.13
CA PHE A 131 -9.84 4.54 -0.70
C PHE A 131 -9.74 6.00 -0.24
N ASN A 132 -9.04 6.83 -1.00
CA ASN A 132 -8.92 8.26 -0.78
C ASN A 132 -8.71 8.98 -2.12
N ASN A 133 -9.27 10.19 -2.26
CA ASN A 133 -9.04 11.01 -3.45
C ASN A 133 -7.59 11.55 -3.50
N ASN A 134 -6.99 11.78 -2.35
CA ASN A 134 -5.58 12.11 -2.23
C ASN A 134 -4.72 10.85 -2.32
N GLN A 135 -3.99 10.68 -3.42
CA GLN A 135 -3.18 9.48 -3.67
C GLN A 135 -1.84 9.44 -2.92
N LEU A 136 -1.57 10.40 -2.06
CA LEU A 136 -0.58 10.30 -0.99
C LEU A 136 -1.14 9.58 0.26
N ARG A 137 -2.43 9.18 0.21
CA ARG A 137 -3.14 8.42 1.24
C ARG A 137 -3.83 7.18 0.66
N PRO A 138 -3.11 6.32 -0.12
CA PRO A 138 -3.76 5.26 -0.89
C PRO A 138 -4.12 4.01 -0.07
N CYS A 139 -3.49 3.76 1.08
CA CYS A 139 -3.61 2.51 1.80
C CYS A 139 -4.86 2.47 2.71
N PRO A 140 -5.69 1.42 2.61
CA PRO A 140 -6.87 1.29 3.47
C PRO A 140 -6.52 0.94 4.92
N MET A 141 -5.29 0.45 5.20
CA MET A 141 -4.84 0.16 6.56
C MET A 141 -4.13 1.34 7.20
N LEU A 142 -3.10 1.86 6.52
CA LEU A 142 -2.18 2.83 7.13
C LEU A 142 -2.76 4.24 7.17
N GLU A 143 -3.50 4.65 6.14
CA GLU A 143 -4.00 6.02 5.99
C GLU A 143 -5.53 6.16 6.08
N ASN A 144 -6.26 5.04 5.96
CA ASN A 144 -7.73 5.03 6.02
C ASN A 144 -8.22 3.81 6.83
N PRO A 145 -7.76 3.65 8.09
CA PRO A 145 -7.99 2.43 8.88
C PRO A 145 -9.46 2.11 9.12
N GLU A 146 -10.33 3.10 9.18
CA GLU A 146 -11.78 2.92 9.30
C GLU A 146 -12.38 2.20 8.08
N ILE A 147 -11.80 2.38 6.90
CA ILE A 147 -12.25 1.70 5.68
C ILE A 147 -11.89 0.21 5.75
N LEU A 148 -10.63 -0.11 6.09
CA LEU A 148 -10.24 -1.51 6.25
C LEU A 148 -11.08 -2.21 7.31
N GLN A 149 -11.24 -1.58 8.48
CA GLN A 149 -12.03 -2.14 9.57
C GLN A 149 -13.46 -2.45 9.13
N ARG A 150 -14.09 -1.53 8.41
CA ARG A 150 -15.45 -1.69 7.89
C ARG A 150 -15.52 -2.85 6.89
N ILE A 151 -14.69 -2.86 5.85
CA ILE A 151 -14.79 -3.88 4.80
C ILE A 151 -14.46 -5.28 5.30
N VAL A 152 -13.50 -5.44 6.22
CA VAL A 152 -13.20 -6.75 6.83
C VAL A 152 -14.41 -7.27 7.63
N LYS A 153 -15.08 -6.40 8.39
CA LYS A 153 -16.29 -6.77 9.15
C LYS A 153 -17.47 -7.13 8.25
N GLU A 154 -17.75 -6.29 7.26
CA GLU A 154 -18.87 -6.47 6.34
C GLU A 154 -18.71 -7.75 5.50
N THR A 155 -17.49 -8.10 5.13
CA THR A 155 -17.22 -9.30 4.32
C THR A 155 -17.04 -10.57 5.13
N GLY A 156 -16.91 -10.47 6.46
CA GLY A 156 -16.66 -11.61 7.34
C GLY A 156 -15.28 -12.26 7.14
N ALA A 157 -14.35 -11.57 6.48
CA ALA A 157 -12.98 -12.05 6.30
C ALA A 157 -12.31 -12.28 7.66
N LYS A 158 -11.52 -13.35 7.75
CA LYS A 158 -10.88 -13.77 9.00
C LYS A 158 -9.39 -13.53 8.94
N SER A 159 -8.77 -13.34 10.12
CA SER A 159 -7.31 -13.32 10.23
C SER A 159 -6.71 -14.63 9.71
N THR A 160 -5.68 -14.49 8.89
CA THR A 160 -4.90 -15.61 8.33
C THR A 160 -3.67 -15.96 9.15
N ASP A 161 -3.37 -15.20 10.21
CA ASP A 161 -2.35 -15.55 11.19
C ASP A 161 -2.89 -16.63 12.14
N LEU A 162 -2.42 -17.84 11.93
CA LEU A 162 -2.87 -19.01 12.69
C LEU A 162 -2.28 -19.08 14.10
N GLN A 163 -1.13 -18.42 14.34
CA GLN A 163 -0.44 -18.50 15.63
C GLN A 163 -0.89 -17.40 16.58
N SER A 164 -1.11 -16.21 16.06
CA SER A 164 -1.49 -15.03 16.85
C SER A 164 -2.51 -14.17 16.08
N PRO A 165 -3.72 -14.68 15.86
CA PRO A 165 -4.75 -13.96 15.12
C PRO A 165 -4.93 -12.53 15.65
N GLU A 166 -4.74 -11.55 14.78
CA GLU A 166 -4.98 -10.14 15.10
C GLU A 166 -6.37 -9.74 14.67
N THR A 167 -7.13 -9.06 15.54
CA THR A 167 -8.41 -8.49 15.15
C THR A 167 -8.20 -7.24 14.30
N VAL A 168 -9.13 -6.98 13.38
CA VAL A 168 -9.02 -5.79 12.52
C VAL A 168 -9.13 -4.49 13.31
N GLU A 169 -9.86 -4.49 14.42
CA GLU A 169 -9.92 -3.37 15.36
C GLU A 169 -8.57 -3.04 15.96
N HIS A 170 -7.85 -4.06 16.43
CA HIS A 170 -6.52 -3.87 17.01
C HIS A 170 -5.52 -3.39 15.95
N LEU A 171 -5.51 -4.00 14.77
CA LEU A 171 -4.65 -3.57 13.66
C LEU A 171 -4.91 -2.10 13.29
N CYS A 172 -6.18 -1.73 13.08
CA CYS A 172 -6.55 -0.38 12.69
C CYS A 172 -6.29 0.66 13.79
N ALA A 173 -6.49 0.29 15.06
CA ALA A 173 -6.19 1.17 16.20
C ALA A 173 -4.73 1.65 16.22
N LYS A 174 -3.79 0.81 15.79
CA LYS A 174 -2.36 1.17 15.66
C LYS A 174 -2.09 2.21 14.57
N CYS A 175 -2.99 2.33 13.59
CA CYS A 175 -2.80 3.19 12.42
C CYS A 175 -3.47 4.58 12.56
N HIS A 176 -4.45 4.75 13.45
CA HIS A 176 -5.21 6.01 13.57
C HIS A 176 -4.34 7.23 13.82
N GLU A 177 -3.46 7.17 14.83
CA GLU A 177 -2.59 8.31 15.14
C GLU A 177 -1.66 8.67 13.96
N TYR A 178 -1.17 7.67 13.26
CA TYR A 178 -0.37 7.88 12.05
C TYR A 178 -1.18 8.54 10.94
N ALA A 179 -2.39 8.03 10.66
CA ALA A 179 -3.29 8.56 9.65
C ALA A 179 -3.66 10.02 9.92
N ASP A 180 -3.97 10.34 11.18
CA ASP A 180 -4.33 11.70 11.62
C ASP A 180 -3.17 12.69 11.48
N LYS A 181 -1.94 12.26 11.80
CA LYS A 181 -0.73 13.09 11.64
C LYS A 181 -0.33 13.28 10.18
N TRP A 182 -0.54 12.26 9.36
CA TRP A 182 -0.16 12.31 7.94
C TRP A 182 -1.17 13.09 7.09
N ALA A 183 -2.46 13.02 7.40
CA ALA A 183 -3.53 13.60 6.59
C ALA A 183 -3.31 15.08 6.23
N PRO A 184 -3.05 16.00 7.18
CA PRO A 184 -2.87 17.42 6.86
C PRO A 184 -1.65 17.68 5.98
N GLU A 185 -0.56 16.97 6.20
CA GLU A 185 0.65 17.11 5.39
C GLU A 185 0.45 16.54 3.97
N ALA A 186 -0.21 15.41 3.87
CA ALA A 186 -0.57 14.82 2.57
C ALA A 186 -1.49 15.76 1.77
N ASP A 187 -2.49 16.34 2.41
CA ASP A 187 -3.44 17.24 1.74
C ASP A 187 -2.75 18.55 1.31
N LYS A 188 -1.85 19.08 2.12
CA LYS A 188 -1.02 20.23 1.73
C LYS A 188 -0.18 19.91 0.51
N LEU A 189 0.60 18.82 0.55
CA LEU A 189 1.44 18.39 -0.57
C LEU A 189 0.62 18.10 -1.83
N TRP A 190 -0.56 17.51 -1.66
CA TRP A 190 -1.46 17.20 -2.76
C TRP A 190 -1.98 18.47 -3.44
N ASN A 191 -2.38 19.47 -2.69
CA ASN A 191 -2.88 20.73 -3.22
C ASN A 191 -1.80 21.63 -3.85
N GLU A 192 -0.54 21.48 -3.41
CA GLU A 192 0.61 22.24 -3.93
C GLU A 192 1.24 21.61 -5.18
N SER A 193 0.90 20.37 -5.53
CA SER A 193 1.47 19.65 -6.67
C SER A 193 0.53 19.58 -7.86
N THR A 194 1.10 19.52 -9.07
CA THR A 194 0.36 19.16 -10.29
C THR A 194 0.17 17.66 -10.34
N HIS A 195 -1.08 17.21 -10.43
CA HIS A 195 -1.41 15.79 -10.47
C HIS A 195 -1.53 15.27 -11.89
N MET A 196 -1.22 14.00 -12.06
CA MET A 196 -1.55 13.29 -13.29
C MET A 196 -3.04 12.88 -13.24
N GLU A 197 -3.95 13.80 -13.54
CA GLU A 197 -5.39 13.56 -13.58
C GLU A 197 -5.77 12.32 -14.39
N HIS A 198 -4.98 12.00 -15.41
CA HIS A 198 -5.23 10.90 -16.35
C HIS A 198 -4.98 9.49 -15.78
N ALA A 199 -4.20 9.33 -14.71
CA ALA A 199 -3.99 8.00 -14.11
C ALA A 199 -5.27 7.43 -13.49
N TYR A 200 -6.19 8.29 -13.09
CA TYR A 200 -7.43 7.93 -12.42
C TYR A 200 -8.52 7.43 -13.37
N GLU A 201 -8.68 8.09 -14.51
CA GLU A 201 -9.73 7.74 -15.48
C GLU A 201 -9.52 6.35 -16.10
N ASN A 202 -8.26 5.92 -16.22
CA ASN A 202 -7.92 4.61 -16.76
C ASN A 202 -8.30 3.43 -15.84
N TYR A 203 -8.59 3.69 -14.56
CA TYR A 203 -8.92 2.67 -13.57
C TYR A 203 -10.37 2.67 -13.10
N LYS A 204 -11.21 3.61 -13.56
CA LYS A 204 -12.66 3.50 -13.37
C LYS A 204 -13.13 2.24 -14.10
N PRO A 205 -13.93 1.38 -13.46
CA PRO A 205 -14.57 0.28 -14.15
C PRO A 205 -15.30 0.87 -15.37
N LYS A 206 -14.97 0.43 -16.57
CA LYS A 206 -15.76 0.80 -17.74
C LYS A 206 -17.17 0.36 -17.44
N GLU A 207 -18.13 1.29 -17.44
CA GLU A 207 -19.54 0.95 -17.32
C GLU A 207 -19.81 -0.18 -18.29
N GLN A 208 -20.25 -1.33 -17.77
CA GLN A 208 -20.67 -2.42 -18.61
C GLN A 208 -21.86 -1.86 -19.41
N LYS A 209 -21.62 -1.53 -20.67
CA LYS A 209 -22.71 -1.35 -21.61
C LYS A 209 -23.43 -2.69 -21.63
N ASN A 210 -24.62 -2.70 -21.04
CA ASN A 210 -25.52 -3.83 -21.11
C ASN A 210 -25.68 -4.22 -22.58
N CYS A 211 -25.15 -5.41 -22.95
CA CYS A 211 -25.54 -6.12 -24.15
C CYS A 211 -26.70 -7.01 -23.81
#